data_a2bfafa4adf26ff7243b7964ca8a47b5
#
_entry.id   a2bfafa4adf26ff7243b7964ca8a47b5
#
_cell.length_a   1.000
_cell.length_b   1.000
_cell.length_c   1.000
_cell.angle_alpha   90.00
_cell.angle_beta   90.00
_cell.angle_gamma   90.00
#
_symmetry.space_group_name_H-M   'P 1'
#
loop_
_entity.id
_entity.type
_entity.pdbx_description
1 polymer ?
#
loop_
_entity_poly.entity_id
_entity_poly.type
_entity_poly.pdbx_seq_one_letter_code
_entity_poly.pdbx_strand_id
1 'polypeptide(L)'
;MNKTTTRILLSEPVFDEKPLFHWGWLGESVKEAANPGTTVDFVNLKKGYRRLTSAYVRAYNTIGVVRRAHEAETQGYDAFIIGCASDLALKEARSLVTIPVVGLTESTLLFANLLGNRFSVIATDPSYQERIQNLIKSYGAWDKLASIRCPAGLNSPKNFSMMEGAKAEQQKLIDMLLPEMAEAVRKDRAEALYVACIPTSAMLMKYKVTEVEGAPVVDMFVSGLKIAENMVTLKRAYGSAVCKNGLYKASPPGWGKEIPIDAD
;
A
#
# COMPACT_ATOMS: atom_id res chain seq x y z
N MET A 1 -24.69 -18.60 9.42
CA MET A 1 -24.85 -17.17 9.79
C MET A 1 -23.92 -16.35 8.91
N ASN A 2 -24.45 -15.47 8.08
CA ASN A 2 -23.60 -14.58 7.29
C ASN A 2 -22.91 -13.60 8.25
N LYS A 3 -21.59 -13.67 8.36
CA LYS A 3 -20.79 -12.73 9.12
C LYS A 3 -20.96 -11.34 8.49
N THR A 4 -21.65 -10.46 9.18
CA THR A 4 -21.94 -9.09 8.70
C THR A 4 -20.79 -8.12 8.91
N THR A 5 -19.81 -8.49 9.73
CA THR A 5 -18.61 -7.68 10.05
C THR A 5 -17.41 -8.14 9.23
N THR A 6 -16.54 -7.21 8.86
CA THR A 6 -15.27 -7.46 8.18
C THR A 6 -14.13 -6.91 9.04
N ARG A 7 -13.17 -7.75 9.39
CA ARG A 7 -11.97 -7.38 10.13
C ARG A 7 -10.75 -7.44 9.22
N ILE A 8 -10.07 -6.33 9.08
CA ILE A 8 -8.89 -6.20 8.22
C ILE A 8 -7.68 -5.86 9.09
N LEU A 9 -6.57 -6.55 8.89
CA LEU A 9 -5.28 -6.18 9.47
C LEU A 9 -4.46 -5.45 8.42
N LEU A 10 -4.02 -4.23 8.70
CA LEU A 10 -3.03 -3.52 7.91
C LEU A 10 -1.69 -3.54 8.64
N SER A 11 -0.64 -4.05 7.99
CA SER A 11 0.71 -4.02 8.52
C SER A 11 1.64 -3.19 7.67
N GLU A 12 2.31 -2.21 8.28
CA GLU A 12 3.49 -1.63 7.65
C GLU A 12 4.62 -2.66 7.58
N PRO A 13 5.36 -2.72 6.47
CA PRO A 13 6.46 -3.66 6.29
C PRO A 13 7.78 -3.15 6.91
N VAL A 14 7.67 -2.43 8.03
CA VAL A 14 8.81 -1.88 8.79
C VAL A 14 8.63 -2.17 10.28
N PHE A 15 9.74 -2.23 10.99
CA PHE A 15 9.77 -2.27 12.45
C PHE A 15 9.83 -0.85 13.00
N ASP A 16 8.94 -0.52 13.92
CA ASP A 16 9.04 0.66 14.76
C ASP A 16 8.46 0.37 16.15
N GLU A 17 9.17 0.73 17.20
CA GLU A 17 8.69 0.57 18.58
C GLU A 17 7.54 1.53 18.91
N LYS A 18 7.47 2.64 18.18
CA LYS A 18 6.40 3.62 18.33
C LYS A 18 5.46 3.53 17.14
N PRO A 19 4.14 3.57 17.35
CA PRO A 19 3.20 3.74 16.26
C PRO A 19 3.59 4.96 15.43
N LEU A 20 3.61 4.82 14.12
CA LEU A 20 3.93 5.92 13.23
C LEU A 20 2.88 7.03 13.39
N PHE A 21 3.33 8.28 13.46
CA PHE A 21 2.48 9.44 13.68
C PHE A 21 1.32 9.56 12.67
N HIS A 22 1.51 9.05 11.45
CA HIS A 22 0.51 9.09 10.38
C HIS A 22 -0.66 8.11 10.58
N TRP A 23 -0.57 7.16 11.52
CA TRP A 23 -1.68 6.26 11.82
C TRP A 23 -2.96 7.01 12.21
N GLY A 24 -2.85 8.15 12.87
CA GLY A 24 -4.01 9.00 13.17
C GLY A 24 -4.76 9.44 11.91
N TRP A 25 -4.04 9.84 10.87
CA TRP A 25 -4.63 10.24 9.59
C TRP A 25 -5.27 9.06 8.87
N LEU A 26 -4.59 7.91 8.86
CA LEU A 26 -5.15 6.68 8.31
C LEU A 26 -6.41 6.24 9.05
N GLY A 27 -6.40 6.37 10.37
CA GLY A 27 -7.58 6.08 11.19
C GLY A 27 -8.79 6.95 10.84
N GLU A 28 -8.58 8.22 10.54
CA GLU A 28 -9.64 9.12 10.04
C GLU A 28 -10.13 8.69 8.66
N SER A 29 -9.23 8.42 7.72
CA SER A 29 -9.56 7.93 6.37
C SER A 29 -10.34 6.61 6.41
N VAL A 30 -10.03 5.72 7.38
CA VAL A 30 -10.82 4.49 7.59
C VAL A 30 -12.25 4.80 7.97
N LYS A 31 -12.46 5.71 8.94
CA LYS A 31 -13.82 6.05 9.40
C LYS A 31 -14.69 6.63 8.28
N GLU A 32 -14.08 7.39 7.38
CA GLU A 32 -14.77 8.02 6.25
C GLU A 32 -15.02 7.04 5.09
N ALA A 33 -14.06 6.15 4.83
CA ALA A 33 -14.07 5.29 3.64
C ALA A 33 -14.57 3.87 3.87
N ALA A 34 -14.49 3.34 5.10
CA ALA A 34 -14.87 1.95 5.39
C ALA A 34 -16.38 1.72 5.22
N ASN A 35 -16.74 0.56 4.71
CA ASN A 35 -18.13 0.13 4.68
C ASN A 35 -18.66 -0.10 6.11
N PRO A 36 -19.97 0.06 6.36
CA PRO A 36 -20.57 -0.28 7.63
C PRO A 36 -20.20 -1.72 8.06
N GLY A 37 -19.71 -1.87 9.29
CA GLY A 37 -19.26 -3.15 9.83
C GLY A 37 -17.82 -3.55 9.47
N THR A 38 -17.08 -2.75 8.71
CA THR A 38 -15.64 -2.95 8.50
C THR A 38 -14.83 -2.27 9.61
N THR A 39 -13.87 -3.03 10.16
CA THR A 39 -12.85 -2.52 11.10
C THR A 39 -11.47 -2.80 10.55
N VAL A 40 -10.53 -1.85 10.78
CA VAL A 40 -9.13 -2.00 10.38
C VAL A 40 -8.24 -1.80 11.59
N ASP A 41 -7.45 -2.83 11.91
CA ASP A 41 -6.41 -2.76 12.91
C ASP A 41 -5.05 -2.50 12.23
N PHE A 42 -4.21 -1.68 12.87
CA PHE A 42 -2.93 -1.26 12.33
C PHE A 42 -1.79 -1.81 13.17
N VAL A 43 -0.80 -2.41 12.51
CA VAL A 43 0.38 -2.97 13.17
C VAL A 43 1.65 -2.70 12.35
N ASN A 44 2.80 -2.81 13.02
CA ASN A 44 4.13 -2.83 12.41
C ASN A 44 4.72 -4.23 12.53
N LEU A 45 5.87 -4.47 11.91
CA LEU A 45 6.63 -5.70 12.15
C LEU A 45 7.10 -5.78 13.61
N LYS A 46 7.18 -6.97 14.17
CA LYS A 46 7.74 -7.20 15.53
C LYS A 46 9.26 -7.02 15.57
N LYS A 47 9.94 -7.36 14.46
CA LYS A 47 11.39 -7.23 14.26
C LYS A 47 11.66 -6.81 12.83
N GLY A 48 12.71 -6.07 12.57
CA GLY A 48 13.08 -5.64 11.22
C GLY A 48 13.77 -4.29 11.19
N TYR A 49 13.85 -3.74 10.02
CA TYR A 49 14.40 -2.41 9.77
C TYR A 49 13.28 -1.37 9.66
N ARG A 50 13.57 -0.17 10.15
CA ARG A 50 12.61 0.96 10.15
C ARG A 50 12.35 1.54 8.76
N ARG A 51 13.20 1.29 7.77
CA ARG A 51 13.09 1.87 6.42
C ARG A 51 13.51 0.87 5.37
N LEU A 52 12.83 0.86 4.23
CA LEU A 52 13.06 -0.08 3.13
C LEU A 52 14.07 0.49 2.09
N THR A 53 15.25 0.89 2.55
CA THR A 53 16.21 1.65 1.74
C THR A 53 17.04 0.81 0.77
N SER A 54 17.26 -0.46 1.05
CA SER A 54 18.10 -1.35 0.22
C SER A 54 17.45 -2.68 -0.05
N ALA A 55 17.96 -3.42 -1.02
CA ALA A 55 17.51 -4.78 -1.34
C ALA A 55 17.67 -5.73 -0.13
N TYR A 56 18.78 -5.65 0.59
CA TYR A 56 19.02 -6.43 1.79
C TYR A 56 17.94 -6.20 2.86
N VAL A 57 17.68 -4.93 3.20
CA VAL A 57 16.68 -4.54 4.19
C VAL A 57 15.28 -5.04 3.78
N ARG A 58 14.94 -4.93 2.51
CA ARG A 58 13.67 -5.43 1.96
C ARG A 58 13.55 -6.93 2.09
N ALA A 59 14.60 -7.67 1.73
CA ALA A 59 14.63 -9.12 1.87
C ALA A 59 14.46 -9.55 3.33
N TYR A 60 15.11 -8.86 4.27
CA TYR A 60 14.96 -9.12 5.70
C TYR A 60 13.52 -8.90 6.19
N ASN A 61 12.92 -7.75 5.85
CA ASN A 61 11.56 -7.41 6.29
C ASN A 61 10.48 -8.26 5.61
N THR A 62 10.76 -8.89 4.46
CA THR A 62 9.81 -9.79 3.76
C THR A 62 9.28 -10.87 4.68
N ILE A 63 10.14 -11.52 5.46
CA ILE A 63 9.73 -12.57 6.39
C ILE A 63 8.79 -12.02 7.47
N GLY A 64 9.06 -10.81 7.97
CA GLY A 64 8.20 -10.15 8.95
C GLY A 64 6.78 -9.89 8.39
N VAL A 65 6.67 -9.46 7.13
CA VAL A 65 5.36 -9.26 6.46
C VAL A 65 4.61 -10.57 6.31
N VAL A 66 5.31 -11.63 5.88
CA VAL A 66 4.70 -12.97 5.73
C VAL A 66 4.19 -13.51 7.08
N ARG A 67 4.95 -13.32 8.16
CA ARG A 67 4.52 -13.66 9.53
C ARG A 67 3.27 -12.88 9.94
N ARG A 68 3.21 -11.57 9.64
CA ARG A 68 2.02 -10.75 9.92
C ARG A 68 0.78 -11.22 9.15
N ALA A 69 0.95 -11.62 7.89
CA ALA A 69 -0.15 -12.20 7.12
C ALA A 69 -0.67 -13.52 7.73
N HIS A 70 0.24 -14.38 8.18
CA HIS A 70 -0.11 -15.61 8.89
C HIS A 70 -0.82 -15.34 10.23
N GLU A 71 -0.30 -14.39 11.02
CA GLU A 71 -0.94 -13.94 12.26
C GLU A 71 -2.34 -13.38 11.99
N ALA A 72 -2.52 -12.60 10.92
CA ALA A 72 -3.84 -12.10 10.53
C ALA A 72 -4.84 -13.24 10.31
N GLU A 73 -4.45 -14.28 9.55
CA GLU A 73 -5.31 -15.41 9.30
C GLU A 73 -5.62 -16.21 10.57
N THR A 74 -4.61 -16.51 11.39
CA THR A 74 -4.78 -17.28 12.64
C THR A 74 -5.61 -16.54 13.70
N GLN A 75 -5.57 -15.22 13.72
CA GLN A 75 -6.39 -14.36 14.60
C GLN A 75 -7.79 -14.06 14.04
N GLY A 76 -8.15 -14.64 12.90
CA GLY A 76 -9.48 -14.57 12.32
C GLY A 76 -9.80 -13.24 11.65
N TYR A 77 -8.79 -12.52 11.14
CA TYR A 77 -9.01 -11.41 10.22
C TYR A 77 -9.53 -11.94 8.87
N ASP A 78 -10.35 -11.13 8.21
CA ASP A 78 -10.95 -11.49 6.94
C ASP A 78 -10.05 -11.12 5.74
N ALA A 79 -9.16 -10.14 5.91
CA ALA A 79 -8.15 -9.73 4.92
C ALA A 79 -6.91 -9.14 5.57
N PHE A 80 -5.81 -9.12 4.81
CA PHE A 80 -4.54 -8.50 5.18
C PHE A 80 -4.11 -7.47 4.13
N ILE A 81 -3.75 -6.24 4.56
CA ILE A 81 -3.25 -5.19 3.69
C ILE A 81 -1.77 -4.93 4.00
N ILE A 82 -0.95 -4.91 2.95
CA ILE A 82 0.47 -4.53 3.06
C ILE A 82 0.56 -3.01 2.99
N GLY A 83 0.82 -2.39 4.13
CA GLY A 83 0.83 -0.95 4.34
C GLY A 83 2.05 -0.23 3.75
N CYS A 84 2.37 -0.44 2.47
CA CYS A 84 3.45 0.25 1.76
C CYS A 84 3.25 0.24 0.25
N ALA A 85 3.60 1.35 -0.40
CA ALA A 85 3.62 1.47 -1.86
C ALA A 85 4.60 0.53 -2.57
N SER A 86 5.37 -0.27 -1.85
CA SER A 86 6.28 -1.26 -2.44
C SER A 86 5.64 -2.63 -2.64
N ASP A 87 4.45 -2.87 -2.10
CA ASP A 87 3.75 -4.17 -2.06
C ASP A 87 4.71 -5.32 -1.65
N LEU A 88 5.55 -5.04 -0.64
CA LEU A 88 6.60 -5.96 -0.19
C LEU A 88 6.00 -7.28 0.27
N ALA A 89 6.52 -8.41 -0.21
CA ALA A 89 6.08 -9.75 0.14
C ALA A 89 4.63 -10.11 -0.25
N LEU A 90 4.02 -9.39 -1.21
CA LEU A 90 2.63 -9.66 -1.63
C LEU A 90 2.45 -11.08 -2.17
N LYS A 91 3.39 -11.56 -3.00
CA LYS A 91 3.33 -12.90 -3.59
C LYS A 91 3.58 -13.99 -2.55
N GLU A 92 4.56 -13.77 -1.69
CA GLU A 92 4.93 -14.67 -0.61
C GLU A 92 3.78 -14.83 0.39
N ALA A 93 3.18 -13.72 0.82
CA ALA A 93 2.02 -13.76 1.72
C ALA A 93 0.82 -14.47 1.06
N ARG A 94 0.51 -14.17 -0.21
CA ARG A 94 -0.55 -14.87 -0.97
C ARG A 94 -0.31 -16.36 -1.11
N SER A 95 0.94 -16.82 -1.17
CA SER A 95 1.24 -18.25 -1.22
C SER A 95 0.95 -18.95 0.12
N LEU A 96 1.12 -18.25 1.24
CA LEU A 96 0.99 -18.82 2.57
C LEU A 96 -0.46 -18.85 3.06
N VAL A 97 -1.17 -17.73 3.02
CA VAL A 97 -2.50 -17.60 3.63
C VAL A 97 -3.64 -17.75 2.61
N THR A 98 -4.85 -18.06 3.10
CA THR A 98 -6.07 -18.21 2.29
C THR A 98 -6.96 -16.95 2.34
N ILE A 99 -6.73 -16.06 3.30
CA ILE A 99 -7.41 -14.76 3.32
C ILE A 99 -6.88 -13.87 2.20
N PRO A 100 -7.68 -12.92 1.68
CA PRO A 100 -7.20 -11.92 0.74
C PRO A 100 -5.99 -11.17 1.28
N VAL A 101 -4.92 -11.08 0.48
CA VAL A 101 -3.75 -10.22 0.74
C VAL A 101 -3.72 -9.12 -0.32
N VAL A 102 -3.74 -7.88 0.11
CA VAL A 102 -3.91 -6.70 -0.74
C VAL A 102 -2.64 -5.85 -0.74
N GLY A 103 -2.12 -5.59 -1.94
CA GLY A 103 -1.07 -4.62 -2.19
C GLY A 103 -1.66 -3.24 -2.49
N LEU A 104 -1.08 -2.20 -1.96
CA LEU A 104 -1.61 -0.84 -2.13
C LEU A 104 -1.32 -0.27 -3.51
N THR A 105 -0.15 -0.54 -4.09
CA THR A 105 0.14 -0.12 -5.47
C THR A 105 -0.71 -0.90 -6.47
N GLU A 106 -0.83 -2.23 -6.31
CA GLU A 106 -1.72 -3.04 -7.15
C GLU A 106 -3.15 -2.47 -7.15
N SER A 107 -3.71 -2.18 -5.97
CA SER A 107 -5.05 -1.62 -5.81
C SER A 107 -5.18 -0.22 -6.42
N THR A 108 -4.18 0.63 -6.20
CA THR A 108 -4.17 2.01 -6.74
C THR A 108 -4.16 2.01 -8.27
N LEU A 109 -3.39 1.11 -8.88
CA LEU A 109 -3.35 0.97 -10.34
C LEU A 109 -4.69 0.52 -10.92
N LEU A 110 -5.43 -0.35 -10.23
CA LEU A 110 -6.78 -0.73 -10.66
C LEU A 110 -7.71 0.49 -10.69
N PHE A 111 -7.73 1.30 -9.62
CA PHE A 111 -8.55 2.52 -9.59
C PHE A 111 -8.06 3.57 -10.58
N ALA A 112 -6.76 3.80 -10.70
CA ALA A 112 -6.23 4.75 -11.68
C ALA A 112 -6.65 4.39 -13.11
N ASN A 113 -6.68 3.08 -13.45
CA ASN A 113 -7.13 2.59 -14.74
C ASN A 113 -8.65 2.71 -14.98
N LEU A 114 -9.44 2.81 -13.91
CA LEU A 114 -10.88 3.08 -14.01
C LEU A 114 -11.18 4.57 -14.19
N LEU A 115 -10.30 5.44 -13.65
CA LEU A 115 -10.50 6.88 -13.63
C LEU A 115 -9.91 7.59 -14.85
N GLY A 116 -8.94 6.98 -15.52
CA GLY A 116 -8.30 7.55 -16.70
C GLY A 116 -7.61 6.49 -17.56
N ASN A 117 -7.28 6.84 -18.81
CA ASN A 117 -6.54 5.97 -19.72
C ASN A 117 -5.05 5.94 -19.42
N ARG A 118 -4.52 7.00 -18.82
CA ARG A 118 -3.10 7.15 -18.47
C ARG A 118 -2.96 7.73 -17.08
N PHE A 119 -1.98 7.24 -16.33
CA PHE A 119 -1.69 7.73 -15.00
C PHE A 119 -0.23 8.16 -14.83
N SER A 120 0.01 9.06 -13.90
CA SER A 120 1.37 9.41 -13.46
C SER A 120 1.56 9.15 -11.97
N VAL A 121 2.80 8.88 -11.62
CA VAL A 121 3.23 8.61 -10.26
C VAL A 121 4.13 9.72 -9.77
N ILE A 122 3.85 10.22 -8.56
CA ILE A 122 4.77 11.12 -7.86
C ILE A 122 5.55 10.30 -6.84
N ALA A 123 6.84 10.12 -7.10
CA ALA A 123 7.77 9.51 -6.17
C ALA A 123 8.21 10.54 -5.12
N THR A 124 8.41 10.09 -3.89
CA THR A 124 8.91 10.94 -2.78
C THR A 124 10.41 10.82 -2.56
N ASP A 125 11.07 10.03 -3.41
CA ASP A 125 12.52 9.85 -3.42
C ASP A 125 12.97 9.40 -4.81
N PRO A 126 13.98 10.04 -5.43
CA PRO A 126 14.47 9.64 -6.75
C PRO A 126 14.94 8.19 -6.82
N SER A 127 15.49 7.65 -5.73
CA SER A 127 15.96 6.26 -5.65
C SER A 127 14.84 5.22 -5.75
N TYR A 128 13.57 5.64 -5.65
CA TYR A 128 12.42 4.74 -5.74
C TYR A 128 11.91 4.55 -7.17
N GLN A 129 12.33 5.37 -8.13
CA GLN A 129 11.80 5.35 -9.49
C GLN A 129 11.92 3.98 -10.16
N GLU A 130 13.09 3.37 -10.12
CA GLU A 130 13.31 2.05 -10.72
C GLU A 130 12.41 0.98 -10.11
N ARG A 131 12.25 1.01 -8.78
CA ARG A 131 11.35 0.05 -8.09
C ARG A 131 9.89 0.25 -8.48
N ILE A 132 9.45 1.51 -8.57
CA ILE A 132 8.09 1.85 -9.00
C ILE A 132 7.88 1.35 -10.44
N GLN A 133 8.83 1.57 -11.35
CA GLN A 133 8.76 1.07 -12.72
C GLN A 133 8.63 -0.45 -12.77
N ASN A 134 9.48 -1.16 -12.04
CA ASN A 134 9.48 -2.63 -12.01
C ASN A 134 8.16 -3.17 -11.43
N LEU A 135 7.61 -2.52 -10.43
CA LEU A 135 6.33 -2.89 -9.82
C LEU A 135 5.17 -2.67 -10.81
N ILE A 136 5.11 -1.51 -11.47
CA ILE A 136 4.09 -1.20 -12.49
C ILE A 136 4.15 -2.20 -13.65
N LYS A 137 5.36 -2.54 -14.12
CA LYS A 137 5.57 -3.57 -15.15
C LYS A 137 5.04 -4.93 -14.69
N SER A 138 5.34 -5.32 -13.45
CA SER A 138 4.89 -6.61 -12.90
C SER A 138 3.37 -6.74 -12.78
N TYR A 139 2.65 -5.62 -12.71
CA TYR A 139 1.19 -5.57 -12.69
C TYR A 139 0.57 -5.35 -14.09
N GLY A 140 1.38 -5.33 -15.16
CA GLY A 140 0.87 -5.16 -16.51
C GLY A 140 0.28 -3.78 -16.83
N ALA A 141 0.67 -2.74 -16.05
CA ALA A 141 0.16 -1.38 -16.20
C ALA A 141 1.15 -0.43 -16.88
N TRP A 142 2.25 -0.95 -17.43
CA TRP A 142 3.33 -0.15 -18.01
C TRP A 142 2.87 0.74 -19.17
N ASP A 143 2.06 0.21 -20.08
CA ASP A 143 1.61 0.92 -21.27
C ASP A 143 0.67 2.10 -20.96
N LYS A 144 0.14 2.13 -19.74
CA LYS A 144 -0.70 3.22 -19.23
C LYS A 144 0.05 4.25 -18.39
N LEU A 145 1.32 3.99 -18.09
CA LEU A 145 2.16 4.93 -17.36
C LEU A 145 2.51 6.14 -18.24
N ALA A 146 2.08 7.33 -17.84
CA ALA A 146 2.44 8.57 -18.48
C ALA A 146 3.84 9.04 -18.05
N SER A 147 4.09 9.09 -16.74
CA SER A 147 5.39 9.47 -16.17
C SER A 147 5.56 9.04 -14.71
N ILE A 148 6.81 9.07 -14.25
CA ILE A 148 7.16 9.04 -12.83
C ILE A 148 7.95 10.32 -12.56
N ARG A 149 7.40 11.21 -11.73
CA ARG A 149 8.01 12.48 -11.36
C ARG A 149 8.42 12.45 -9.89
N CYS A 150 9.43 13.23 -9.54
CA CYS A 150 9.86 13.42 -8.16
C CYS A 150 10.19 14.89 -7.96
N PRO A 151 9.61 15.57 -6.96
CA PRO A 151 9.94 16.96 -6.68
C PRO A 151 11.43 17.16 -6.42
N ALA A 152 12.00 18.19 -7.05
CA ALA A 152 13.41 18.53 -6.87
C ALA A 152 13.75 18.74 -5.38
N GLY A 153 14.83 18.14 -4.93
CA GLY A 153 15.28 18.24 -3.53
C GLY A 153 14.41 17.48 -2.51
N LEU A 154 13.41 16.71 -2.95
CA LEU A 154 12.69 15.78 -2.09
C LEU A 154 13.43 14.44 -2.04
N ASN A 155 13.51 13.87 -0.85
CA ASN A 155 13.99 12.51 -0.60
C ASN A 155 13.22 11.92 0.59
N SER A 156 13.36 10.62 0.82
CA SER A 156 12.61 9.93 1.87
C SER A 156 12.80 10.54 3.26
N PRO A 157 14.02 10.82 3.78
CA PRO A 157 14.20 11.49 5.07
C PRO A 157 13.49 12.84 5.15
N LYS A 158 13.62 13.69 4.14
CA LYS A 158 13.00 15.01 4.10
C LYS A 158 11.46 14.90 4.06
N ASN A 159 10.93 13.99 3.23
CA ASN A 159 9.49 13.73 3.15
C ASN A 159 8.92 13.37 4.52
N PHE A 160 9.53 12.41 5.23
CA PHE A 160 9.08 12.01 6.57
C PHE A 160 9.20 13.14 7.59
N SER A 161 10.32 13.87 7.60
CA SER A 161 10.51 15.01 8.50
C SER A 161 9.44 16.10 8.29
N MET A 162 9.08 16.40 7.05
CA MET A 162 8.05 17.39 6.75
C MET A 162 6.65 16.91 7.14
N MET A 163 6.35 15.63 6.96
CA MET A 163 5.07 15.05 7.40
C MET A 163 4.92 15.05 8.93
N GLU A 164 6.01 14.79 9.65
CA GLU A 164 6.06 14.80 11.12
C GLU A 164 6.04 16.22 11.70
N GLY A 165 6.36 17.21 10.88
CA GLY A 165 6.45 18.60 11.26
C GLY A 165 5.09 19.24 11.53
N ALA A 166 5.15 20.51 11.96
CA ALA A 166 3.97 21.34 12.13
C ALA A 166 3.20 21.52 10.82
N LYS A 167 1.95 22.00 10.90
CA LYS A 167 1.09 22.24 9.74
C LYS A 167 1.78 23.02 8.61
N ALA A 168 2.65 23.98 8.95
CA ALA A 168 3.40 24.75 7.98
C ALA A 168 4.41 23.90 7.17
N GLU A 169 5.07 22.92 7.81
CA GLU A 169 5.97 22.00 7.12
C GLU A 169 5.20 21.01 6.24
N GLN A 170 4.04 20.55 6.70
CA GLN A 170 3.15 19.70 5.91
C GLN A 170 2.66 20.47 4.66
N GLN A 171 2.30 21.76 4.80
CA GLN A 171 1.90 22.59 3.67
C GLN A 171 3.06 22.76 2.68
N LYS A 172 4.28 23.00 3.13
CA LYS A 172 5.47 23.09 2.24
C LYS A 172 5.67 21.78 1.46
N LEU A 173 5.42 20.62 2.05
CA LEU A 173 5.50 19.35 1.32
C LEU A 173 4.45 19.29 0.22
N ILE A 174 3.22 19.71 0.50
CA ILE A 174 2.15 19.79 -0.52
C ILE A 174 2.58 20.75 -1.64
N ASP A 175 3.10 21.94 -1.30
CA ASP A 175 3.57 22.93 -2.25
C ASP A 175 4.74 22.44 -3.12
N MET A 176 5.51 21.47 -2.66
CA MET A 176 6.52 20.77 -3.47
C MET A 176 5.92 19.73 -4.41
N LEU A 177 4.84 19.06 -4.00
CA LEU A 177 4.20 17.99 -4.79
C LEU A 177 3.34 18.54 -5.92
N LEU A 178 2.55 19.57 -5.64
CA LEU A 178 1.56 20.13 -6.57
C LEU A 178 2.12 20.53 -7.94
N PRO A 179 3.28 21.24 -8.06
CA PRO A 179 3.86 21.59 -9.35
C PRO A 179 4.18 20.38 -10.21
N GLU A 180 4.76 19.32 -9.62
CA GLU A 180 5.07 18.08 -10.35
C GLU A 180 3.82 17.32 -10.77
N MET A 181 2.77 17.34 -9.93
CA MET A 181 1.48 16.77 -10.27
C MET A 181 0.84 17.52 -11.44
N ALA A 182 0.86 18.86 -11.42
CA ALA A 182 0.35 19.69 -12.52
C ALA A 182 1.14 19.49 -13.83
N GLU A 183 2.47 19.39 -13.75
CA GLU A 183 3.31 19.08 -14.91
C GLU A 183 3.03 17.68 -15.47
N ALA A 184 2.75 16.70 -14.62
CA ALA A 184 2.35 15.35 -15.04
C ALA A 184 1.06 15.39 -15.89
N VAL A 185 0.11 16.25 -15.53
CA VAL A 185 -1.13 16.43 -16.31
C VAL A 185 -0.85 17.21 -17.60
N ARG A 186 -0.23 18.39 -17.48
CA ARG A 186 -0.06 19.31 -18.61
C ARG A 186 0.89 18.81 -19.68
N LYS A 187 2.04 18.25 -19.27
CA LYS A 187 3.12 17.81 -20.19
C LYS A 187 3.08 16.34 -20.52
N ASP A 188 2.82 15.49 -19.51
CA ASP A 188 2.88 14.05 -19.70
C ASP A 188 1.51 13.44 -20.04
N ARG A 189 0.45 14.28 -19.97
CA ARG A 189 -0.94 13.91 -20.30
C ARG A 189 -1.47 12.81 -19.37
N ALA A 190 -1.17 12.91 -18.07
CA ALA A 190 -1.78 12.07 -17.07
C ALA A 190 -3.25 12.43 -16.87
N GLU A 191 -4.11 11.43 -16.79
CA GLU A 191 -5.53 11.54 -16.53
C GLU A 191 -5.90 11.08 -15.11
N ALA A 192 -4.96 10.43 -14.41
CA ALA A 192 -5.04 10.11 -12.99
C ALA A 192 -3.65 10.23 -12.36
N LEU A 193 -3.60 10.54 -11.08
CA LEU A 193 -2.37 10.77 -10.33
C LEU A 193 -2.37 9.96 -9.02
N TYR A 194 -1.21 9.49 -8.57
CA TYR A 194 -1.04 9.04 -7.20
C TYR A 194 0.37 9.33 -6.68
N VAL A 195 0.50 9.45 -5.36
CA VAL A 195 1.80 9.61 -4.69
C VAL A 195 2.23 8.25 -4.12
N ALA A 196 3.41 7.76 -4.53
CA ALA A 196 3.91 6.43 -4.15
C ALA A 196 4.49 6.40 -2.72
N CYS A 197 3.75 6.94 -1.77
CA CYS A 197 4.05 6.93 -0.33
C CYS A 197 2.73 7.07 0.44
N ILE A 198 2.36 6.05 1.21
CA ILE A 198 1.06 6.00 1.89
C ILE A 198 0.82 7.19 2.81
N PRO A 199 1.73 7.54 3.74
CA PRO A 199 1.46 8.68 4.61
C PRO A 199 1.34 10.00 3.83
N THR A 200 2.12 10.16 2.75
CA THR A 200 2.01 11.36 1.90
C THR A 200 0.69 11.37 1.13
N SER A 201 0.24 10.22 0.63
CA SER A 201 -1.08 10.06 -0.02
C SER A 201 -2.20 10.42 0.96
N ALA A 202 -2.19 9.84 2.15
CA ALA A 202 -3.19 10.15 3.20
C ALA A 202 -3.14 11.64 3.61
N MET A 203 -1.96 12.26 3.64
CA MET A 203 -1.83 13.68 3.92
C MET A 203 -2.49 14.54 2.83
N LEU A 204 -2.35 14.22 1.55
CA LEU A 204 -3.06 14.93 0.48
C LEU A 204 -4.57 14.88 0.70
N MET A 205 -5.12 13.72 1.07
CA MET A 205 -6.55 13.60 1.38
C MET A 205 -6.96 14.43 2.59
N LYS A 206 -6.16 14.42 3.67
CA LYS A 206 -6.36 15.29 4.83
C LYS A 206 -6.47 16.78 4.46
N TYR A 207 -5.67 17.22 3.50
CA TYR A 207 -5.69 18.59 2.99
C TYR A 207 -6.63 18.77 1.78
N LYS A 208 -7.47 17.77 1.48
CA LYS A 208 -8.48 17.79 0.41
C LYS A 208 -7.91 18.04 -0.98
N VAL A 209 -6.68 17.57 -1.22
CA VAL A 209 -6.08 17.55 -2.56
C VAL A 209 -6.56 16.27 -3.25
N THR A 210 -7.75 16.33 -3.83
CA THR A 210 -8.41 15.18 -4.49
C THR A 210 -8.33 15.25 -6.00
N GLU A 211 -7.90 16.40 -6.56
CA GLU A 211 -7.78 16.66 -7.98
C GLU A 211 -6.66 17.66 -8.24
N VAL A 212 -5.96 17.53 -9.36
CA VAL A 212 -4.99 18.51 -9.86
C VAL A 212 -5.18 18.65 -11.37
N GLU A 213 -5.43 19.87 -11.86
CA GLU A 213 -5.65 20.17 -13.29
C GLU A 213 -6.73 19.28 -13.95
N GLY A 214 -7.79 18.92 -13.22
CA GLY A 214 -8.85 18.06 -13.71
C GLY A 214 -8.54 16.54 -13.62
N ALA A 215 -7.33 16.15 -13.22
CA ALA A 215 -6.98 14.75 -13.01
C ALA A 215 -7.20 14.35 -11.55
N PRO A 216 -7.96 13.28 -11.25
CA PRO A 216 -8.18 12.81 -9.90
C PRO A 216 -6.88 12.31 -9.27
N VAL A 217 -6.72 12.59 -7.97
CA VAL A 217 -5.64 12.07 -7.12
C VAL A 217 -6.14 10.82 -6.41
N VAL A 218 -5.60 9.67 -6.77
CA VAL A 218 -6.01 8.37 -6.22
C VAL A 218 -5.34 8.15 -4.87
N ASP A 219 -6.13 8.03 -3.81
CA ASP A 219 -5.62 7.66 -2.49
C ASP A 219 -5.27 6.17 -2.45
N MET A 220 -4.01 5.87 -2.11
CA MET A 220 -3.52 4.49 -2.06
C MET A 220 -4.18 3.66 -0.97
N PHE A 221 -4.42 4.27 0.19
CA PHE A 221 -4.97 3.56 1.33
C PHE A 221 -6.45 3.23 1.12
N VAL A 222 -7.25 4.22 0.69
CA VAL A 222 -8.68 4.01 0.37
C VAL A 222 -8.83 2.98 -0.74
N SER A 223 -7.97 3.03 -1.77
CA SER A 223 -7.95 2.01 -2.84
C SER A 223 -7.73 0.60 -2.29
N GLY A 224 -6.71 0.42 -1.44
CA GLY A 224 -6.44 -0.87 -0.81
C GLY A 224 -7.57 -1.35 0.09
N LEU A 225 -8.15 -0.45 0.88
CA LEU A 225 -9.29 -0.76 1.75
C LEU A 225 -10.48 -1.27 0.93
N LYS A 226 -10.86 -0.57 -0.15
CA LYS A 226 -11.98 -0.97 -0.99
C LYS A 226 -11.74 -2.29 -1.72
N ILE A 227 -10.52 -2.54 -2.18
CA ILE A 227 -10.16 -3.84 -2.77
C ILE A 227 -10.23 -4.94 -1.70
N ALA A 228 -9.75 -4.70 -0.47
CA ALA A 228 -9.84 -5.69 0.60
C ALA A 228 -11.28 -6.05 0.94
N GLU A 229 -12.17 -5.08 1.10
CA GLU A 229 -13.60 -5.28 1.33
C GLU A 229 -14.26 -6.10 0.21
N ASN A 230 -13.97 -5.74 -1.05
CA ASN A 230 -14.49 -6.45 -2.23
C ASN A 230 -13.96 -7.89 -2.29
N MET A 231 -12.66 -8.12 -2.04
CA MET A 231 -12.06 -9.44 -2.03
C MET A 231 -12.62 -10.33 -0.91
N VAL A 232 -12.93 -9.77 0.27
CA VAL A 232 -13.64 -10.48 1.35
C VAL A 232 -15.04 -10.89 0.89
N THR A 233 -15.75 -10.00 0.23
CA THR A 233 -17.08 -10.28 -0.32
C THR A 233 -17.03 -11.41 -1.36
N LEU A 234 -16.07 -11.35 -2.28
CA LEU A 234 -15.85 -12.40 -3.27
C LEU A 234 -15.49 -13.75 -2.62
N LYS A 235 -14.62 -13.75 -1.61
CA LYS A 235 -14.27 -14.96 -0.86
C LYS A 235 -15.50 -15.58 -0.20
N ARG A 236 -16.35 -14.76 0.42
CA ARG A 236 -17.61 -15.24 1.05
C ARG A 236 -18.61 -15.80 0.03
N ALA A 237 -18.67 -15.19 -1.16
CA ALA A 237 -19.57 -15.61 -2.22
C ALA A 237 -19.09 -16.87 -2.94
N TYR A 238 -17.81 -16.99 -3.23
CA TYR A 238 -17.25 -18.04 -4.10
C TYR A 238 -16.35 -19.04 -3.37
N GLY A 239 -16.09 -18.85 -2.07
CA GLY A 239 -15.26 -19.75 -1.26
C GLY A 239 -13.74 -19.58 -1.44
N SER A 240 -13.29 -18.81 -2.42
CA SER A 240 -11.88 -18.57 -2.71
C SER A 240 -11.62 -17.13 -3.12
N ALA A 241 -10.51 -16.56 -2.67
CA ALA A 241 -10.04 -15.24 -3.06
C ALA A 241 -8.61 -15.24 -3.60
N VAL A 242 -7.87 -16.33 -3.45
CA VAL A 242 -6.48 -16.45 -3.87
C VAL A 242 -6.29 -17.79 -4.59
N CYS A 243 -5.70 -17.74 -5.78
CA CYS A 243 -5.29 -18.94 -6.49
C CYS A 243 -4.28 -19.72 -5.64
N LYS A 244 -4.47 -21.02 -5.51
CA LYS A 244 -3.53 -21.94 -4.83
C LYS A 244 -2.86 -22.90 -5.81
N ASN A 245 -2.60 -22.41 -7.02
CA ASN A 245 -1.90 -23.12 -8.06
C ASN A 245 -0.73 -22.27 -8.60
N GLY A 246 0.22 -22.86 -9.29
CA GLY A 246 1.38 -22.18 -9.83
C GLY A 246 2.21 -21.48 -8.75
N LEU A 247 2.47 -20.18 -8.93
CA LEU A 247 3.30 -19.37 -8.01
C LEU A 247 2.75 -19.31 -6.57
N TYR A 248 1.44 -19.43 -6.39
CA TYR A 248 0.79 -19.36 -5.07
C TYR A 248 0.48 -20.72 -4.46
N LYS A 249 1.04 -21.78 -5.03
CA LYS A 249 0.91 -23.13 -4.46
C LYS A 249 1.49 -23.17 -3.05
N ALA A 250 0.73 -23.70 -2.12
CA ALA A 250 1.22 -23.92 -0.76
C ALA A 250 2.40 -24.89 -0.77
N SER A 251 3.33 -24.70 0.15
CA SER A 251 4.41 -25.68 0.37
C SER A 251 3.84 -27.05 0.74
N PRO A 252 4.46 -28.14 0.29
CA PRO A 252 4.02 -29.47 0.68
C PRO A 252 3.98 -29.65 2.20
N PRO A 253 3.05 -30.46 2.74
CA PRO A 253 3.02 -30.75 4.17
C PRO A 253 4.38 -31.28 4.67
N GLY A 254 4.88 -30.68 5.74
CA GLY A 254 6.16 -31.06 6.36
C GLY A 254 7.37 -30.22 5.95
N TRP A 255 7.29 -29.44 4.87
CA TRP A 255 8.40 -28.58 4.43
C TRP A 255 8.60 -27.34 5.31
N GLY A 256 7.63 -26.96 6.12
CA GLY A 256 7.72 -25.85 7.07
C GLY A 256 8.13 -26.25 8.50
N LYS A 257 8.37 -27.55 8.75
CA LYS A 257 8.72 -28.03 10.11
C LYS A 257 10.15 -27.69 10.52
N GLU A 258 11.05 -27.47 9.56
CA GLU A 258 12.47 -27.21 9.83
C GLU A 258 12.74 -25.76 10.18
N ILE A 259 11.90 -24.83 9.73
CA ILE A 259 11.96 -23.42 10.07
C ILE A 259 10.54 -22.97 10.44
N PRO A 260 10.13 -23.08 11.70
CA PRO A 260 8.83 -22.59 12.13
C PRO A 260 8.67 -21.11 11.74
N ILE A 261 7.52 -20.77 11.18
CA ILE A 261 7.22 -19.37 10.83
C ILE A 261 7.26 -18.45 12.05
N ASP A 262 7.11 -19.04 13.23
CA ASP A 262 7.15 -18.38 14.55
C ASP A 262 8.52 -18.50 15.24
N ALA A 263 9.53 -19.11 14.62
CA ALA A 263 10.88 -19.16 15.18
C ALA A 263 11.48 -17.75 15.21
N ASP A 264 11.88 -17.33 16.41
CA ASP A 264 12.48 -16.03 16.72
C ASP A 264 13.87 -15.83 16.10
#